data_e6f2f9eb1c26afb335e57f7bc6ca7d45
#
_entry.id   e6f2f9eb1c26afb335e57f7bc6ca7d45
#
_cell.length_a   1.000
_cell.length_b   1.000
_cell.length_c   1.000
_cell.angle_alpha   90.00
_cell.angle_beta   90.00
_cell.angle_gamma   90.00
#
_symmetry.space_group_name_H-M   'P 1'
#
loop_
_entity.id
_entity.type
_entity.pdbx_description
1 polymer ?
#
loop_
_entity_poly.entity_id
_entity_poly.type
_entity_poly.pdbx_seq_one_letter_code
_entity_poly.pdbx_strand_id
1 'polypeptide(L)'
;MLGCLSLSGMAQRATQPVLVFSYFKGNGDGLHLAYSRDGYNWTALRHDSTFLRPTVSKDKLMRDPCIIRGADGKFHMVWTVSWNDKGIGYASSPDLVHWSEQQFVPVMQQEPNARNCWAPEITYDAKRKEYLIYWATTITGQFPESQQPGDSGYNHRIYYVTTKDFKKYSPAKLLYNQGFNVIDATIQPDGKRYVMFLKDETREPAQKNLRVAFSDQLLGPYSKPSAPITGKYWAEGPTATRLGNQWIVYFDKYTEHHYGAVTSPDLQTWTDVSDKVHFPDGIRHGTVFPVTEKELQVLLKEEK
;
A
#
# COMPACT_ATOMS: atom_id res chain seq x y z
N MET A 1 1.73 -3.14 -64.24
CA MET A 1 1.14 -3.75 -63.02
C MET A 1 2.09 -3.62 -61.86
N LEU A 2 1.90 -2.60 -61.03
CA LEU A 2 2.70 -2.46 -59.76
C LEU A 2 1.90 -3.10 -58.63
N GLY A 3 2.44 -4.16 -58.07
CA GLY A 3 1.86 -4.80 -56.91
C GLY A 3 2.21 -4.03 -55.62
N CYS A 4 1.22 -3.48 -54.95
CA CYS A 4 1.33 -2.95 -53.60
C CYS A 4 1.41 -4.12 -52.60
N LEU A 5 2.59 -4.34 -52.03
CA LEU A 5 2.76 -5.17 -50.83
C LEU A 5 2.31 -4.38 -49.59
N SER A 6 1.15 -4.73 -49.04
CA SER A 6 0.68 -4.25 -47.75
C SER A 6 1.44 -4.95 -46.65
N LEU A 7 2.36 -4.22 -46.00
CA LEU A 7 2.98 -4.64 -44.73
C LEU A 7 1.95 -4.51 -43.63
N SER A 8 1.34 -5.62 -43.23
CA SER A 8 0.52 -5.73 -42.03
C SER A 8 1.46 -5.65 -40.82
N GLY A 9 1.62 -4.46 -40.22
CA GLY A 9 2.29 -4.27 -38.95
C GLY A 9 1.49 -4.99 -37.86
N MET A 10 1.95 -6.14 -37.40
CA MET A 10 1.49 -6.72 -36.14
C MET A 10 1.89 -5.77 -35.01
N ALA A 11 0.93 -5.00 -34.52
CA ALA A 11 1.10 -4.26 -33.28
C ALA A 11 1.37 -5.30 -32.18
N GLN A 12 2.61 -5.33 -31.70
CA GLN A 12 3.01 -6.16 -30.58
C GLN A 12 2.17 -5.68 -29.38
N ARG A 13 1.19 -6.49 -28.95
CA ARG A 13 0.45 -6.24 -27.69
C ARG A 13 1.48 -6.15 -26.60
N ALA A 14 1.64 -4.98 -25.99
CA ALA A 14 2.45 -4.83 -24.80
C ALA A 14 1.93 -5.85 -23.78
N THR A 15 2.79 -6.80 -23.42
CA THR A 15 2.45 -7.79 -22.39
C THR A 15 2.19 -7.03 -21.10
N GLN A 16 1.04 -7.27 -20.49
CA GLN A 16 0.73 -6.71 -19.16
C GLN A 16 1.85 -7.12 -18.19
N PRO A 17 2.33 -6.22 -17.34
CA PRO A 17 3.33 -6.58 -16.34
C PRO A 17 2.74 -7.66 -15.41
N VAL A 18 3.60 -8.56 -14.95
CA VAL A 18 3.24 -9.47 -13.86
C VAL A 18 3.09 -8.64 -12.60
N LEU A 19 2.03 -8.89 -11.84
CA LEU A 19 1.81 -8.24 -10.56
C LEU A 19 2.27 -9.15 -9.43
N VAL A 20 2.91 -8.56 -8.42
CA VAL A 20 3.21 -9.22 -7.14
C VAL A 20 2.46 -8.49 -6.05
N PHE A 21 1.98 -9.23 -5.07
CA PHE A 21 1.31 -8.74 -3.89
C PHE A 21 2.12 -9.12 -2.66
N SER A 22 2.58 -8.13 -1.89
CA SER A 22 3.18 -8.34 -0.57
C SER A 22 2.08 -8.41 0.48
N TYR A 23 2.16 -9.35 1.41
CA TYR A 23 1.16 -9.49 2.48
C TYR A 23 1.74 -10.13 3.72
N PHE A 24 0.96 -10.12 4.79
CA PHE A 24 1.20 -10.89 6.01
C PHE A 24 -0.05 -11.73 6.33
N LYS A 25 0.07 -12.71 7.21
CA LYS A 25 -1.03 -13.56 7.68
C LYS A 25 -1.25 -13.40 9.17
N GLY A 26 -0.19 -13.46 9.94
CA GLY A 26 -0.17 -13.23 11.39
C GLY A 26 0.82 -12.14 11.79
N ASN A 27 0.79 -11.72 13.04
CA ASN A 27 1.55 -10.57 13.50
C ASN A 27 3.07 -10.71 13.34
N GLY A 28 3.62 -11.90 13.54
CA GLY A 28 5.07 -12.15 13.53
C GLY A 28 5.50 -13.22 12.54
N ASP A 29 4.64 -13.64 11.61
CA ASP A 29 4.99 -14.66 10.62
C ASP A 29 5.88 -14.09 9.51
N GLY A 30 5.71 -12.81 9.16
CA GLY A 30 6.59 -12.08 8.25
C GLY A 30 5.98 -11.81 6.88
N LEU A 31 6.87 -11.51 5.93
CA LEU A 31 6.53 -11.19 4.55
C LEU A 31 6.15 -12.44 3.77
N HIS A 32 4.99 -12.42 3.15
CA HIS A 32 4.57 -13.35 2.11
C HIS A 32 4.41 -12.63 0.78
N LEU A 33 4.51 -13.37 -0.32
CA LEU A 33 4.30 -12.85 -1.67
C LEU A 33 3.36 -13.76 -2.46
N ALA A 34 2.49 -13.15 -3.25
CA ALA A 34 1.69 -13.82 -4.26
C ALA A 34 1.87 -13.12 -5.60
N TYR A 35 1.63 -13.80 -6.72
CA TYR A 35 1.69 -13.19 -8.04
C TYR A 35 0.40 -13.39 -8.81
N SER A 36 0.16 -12.50 -9.78
CA SER A 36 -0.93 -12.60 -10.73
C SER A 36 -0.50 -12.10 -12.11
N ARG A 37 -1.05 -12.70 -13.17
CA ARG A 37 -0.85 -12.29 -14.57
C ARG A 37 -2.04 -11.52 -15.12
N ASP A 38 -3.17 -11.57 -14.43
CA ASP A 38 -4.43 -10.98 -14.87
C ASP A 38 -5.00 -9.95 -13.85
N GLY A 39 -4.42 -9.89 -12.63
CA GLY A 39 -4.90 -9.07 -11.53
C GLY A 39 -6.13 -9.61 -10.81
N TYR A 40 -6.64 -10.78 -11.23
CA TYR A 40 -7.82 -11.40 -10.62
C TYR A 40 -7.47 -12.71 -9.89
N ASN A 41 -6.60 -13.52 -10.47
CA ASN A 41 -6.19 -14.81 -9.91
C ASN A 41 -4.78 -14.68 -9.34
N TRP A 42 -4.66 -14.86 -8.02
CA TRP A 42 -3.42 -14.72 -7.27
C TRP A 42 -2.92 -16.08 -6.77
N THR A 43 -1.66 -16.36 -6.98
CA THR A 43 -1.00 -17.59 -6.54
C THR A 43 0.08 -17.26 -5.53
N ALA A 44 0.02 -17.87 -4.35
CA ALA A 44 1.07 -17.73 -3.34
C ALA A 44 2.40 -18.26 -3.85
N LEU A 45 3.48 -17.55 -3.58
CA LEU A 45 4.85 -17.97 -3.88
C LEU A 45 5.44 -18.79 -2.72
N ARG A 46 6.41 -19.66 -3.01
CA ARG A 46 7.11 -20.52 -2.04
C ARG A 46 6.16 -21.39 -1.20
N HIS A 47 5.09 -21.91 -1.83
CA HIS A 47 4.04 -22.67 -1.10
C HIS A 47 3.50 -21.90 0.11
N ASP A 48 3.34 -20.58 -0.03
CA ASP A 48 2.90 -19.66 1.03
C ASP A 48 3.85 -19.58 2.24
N SER A 49 5.15 -19.85 2.02
CA SER A 49 6.18 -19.71 3.04
C SER A 49 6.70 -18.27 3.13
N THR A 50 7.20 -17.91 4.30
CA THR A 50 7.70 -16.56 4.60
C THR A 50 8.99 -16.23 3.84
N PHE A 51 9.05 -15.06 3.20
CA PHE A 51 10.24 -14.51 2.54
C PHE A 51 11.18 -13.77 3.50
N LEU A 52 10.62 -13.10 4.51
CA LEU A 52 11.40 -12.36 5.52
C LEU A 52 10.65 -12.37 6.86
N ARG A 53 11.30 -12.85 7.91
CA ARG A 53 10.74 -12.79 9.28
C ARG A 53 11.15 -11.49 9.96
N PRO A 54 10.26 -10.82 10.74
CA PRO A 54 10.59 -9.58 11.43
C PRO A 54 11.59 -9.80 12.56
N THR A 55 12.55 -8.87 12.67
CA THR A 55 13.58 -8.89 13.71
C THR A 55 13.68 -7.59 14.49
N VAL A 56 13.08 -6.51 13.97
CA VAL A 56 13.15 -5.17 14.59
C VAL A 56 11.94 -4.89 15.46
N SER A 57 12.08 -3.95 16.38
CA SER A 57 11.18 -3.57 17.47
C SER A 57 11.05 -4.61 18.58
N LYS A 58 10.41 -4.21 19.68
CA LYS A 58 10.13 -5.10 20.81
C LYS A 58 9.12 -6.18 20.44
N ASP A 59 8.07 -5.80 19.70
CA ASP A 59 6.96 -6.69 19.36
C ASP A 59 7.26 -7.56 18.14
N LYS A 60 8.24 -7.16 17.31
CA LYS A 60 8.64 -7.86 16.09
C LYS A 60 7.45 -8.21 15.20
N LEU A 61 6.54 -7.25 15.02
CA LEU A 61 5.45 -7.42 14.05
C LEU A 61 5.96 -7.16 12.64
N MET A 62 5.34 -7.80 11.67
CA MET A 62 5.41 -7.42 10.27
C MET A 62 3.99 -7.42 9.73
N ARG A 63 3.37 -6.24 9.83
CA ARG A 63 2.03 -5.99 9.29
C ARG A 63 2.12 -4.97 8.17
N ASP A 64 1.16 -5.01 7.29
CA ASP A 64 0.96 -3.99 6.25
C ASP A 64 2.23 -3.74 5.40
N PRO A 65 2.91 -4.79 4.87
CA PRO A 65 4.18 -4.62 4.18
C PRO A 65 3.96 -3.92 2.83
N CYS A 66 4.48 -2.69 2.69
CA CYS A 66 4.50 -1.96 1.43
C CYS A 66 5.85 -2.11 0.74
N ILE A 67 5.82 -2.54 -0.52
CA ILE A 67 7.02 -2.70 -1.36
C ILE A 67 6.88 -1.85 -2.63
N ILE A 68 7.92 -1.08 -2.94
CA ILE A 68 8.06 -0.41 -4.22
C ILE A 68 9.40 -0.73 -4.87
N ARG A 69 9.49 -0.59 -6.20
CA ARG A 69 10.77 -0.52 -6.90
C ARG A 69 11.31 0.90 -6.80
N GLY A 70 12.50 1.04 -6.25
CA GLY A 70 13.20 2.31 -6.15
C GLY A 70 13.86 2.75 -7.45
N ALA A 71 14.26 4.04 -7.49
CA ALA A 71 15.00 4.61 -8.60
C ALA A 71 16.41 4.01 -8.74
N ASP A 72 16.93 3.36 -7.71
CA ASP A 72 18.21 2.61 -7.70
C ASP A 72 18.05 1.16 -8.23
N GLY A 73 16.84 0.78 -8.66
CA GLY A 73 16.52 -0.55 -9.18
C GLY A 73 16.25 -1.61 -8.11
N LYS A 74 16.45 -1.31 -6.83
CA LYS A 74 16.12 -2.22 -5.73
C LYS A 74 14.66 -2.13 -5.34
N PHE A 75 14.20 -3.14 -4.63
CA PHE A 75 12.93 -3.09 -3.91
C PHE A 75 13.17 -2.53 -2.51
N HIS A 76 12.32 -1.61 -2.10
CA HIS A 76 12.31 -1.02 -0.76
C HIS A 76 11.00 -1.38 -0.08
N MET A 77 11.09 -1.86 1.15
CA MET A 77 9.94 -2.26 1.95
C MET A 77 9.90 -1.49 3.26
N VAL A 78 8.70 -1.04 3.62
CA VAL A 78 8.35 -0.56 4.97
C VAL A 78 7.20 -1.38 5.52
N TRP A 79 7.09 -1.45 6.87
CA TRP A 79 6.02 -2.21 7.52
C TRP A 79 5.75 -1.71 8.94
N THR A 80 4.59 -2.03 9.47
CA THR A 80 4.21 -1.83 10.87
C THR A 80 4.93 -2.83 11.76
N VAL A 81 5.72 -2.34 12.71
CA VAL A 81 6.58 -3.17 13.58
C VAL A 81 5.99 -3.45 14.96
N SER A 82 4.99 -2.67 15.36
CA SER A 82 4.39 -2.72 16.69
C SER A 82 3.03 -2.03 16.69
N TRP A 83 2.20 -2.38 17.66
CA TRP A 83 0.96 -1.65 17.91
C TRP A 83 1.19 -0.26 18.50
N ASN A 84 2.31 -0.03 19.20
CA ASN A 84 2.53 1.17 20.00
C ASN A 84 3.91 1.84 19.81
N ASP A 85 4.76 1.38 18.87
CA ASP A 85 6.06 1.99 18.62
C ASP A 85 5.94 3.29 17.80
N LYS A 86 6.90 4.19 18.02
CA LYS A 86 7.03 5.49 17.32
C LYS A 86 7.91 5.39 16.08
N GLY A 87 7.87 4.26 15.41
CA GLY A 87 8.68 3.99 14.24
C GLY A 87 8.11 2.87 13.38
N ILE A 88 8.77 2.64 12.28
CA ILE A 88 8.42 1.66 11.26
C ILE A 88 9.61 0.76 10.96
N GLY A 89 9.38 -0.38 10.32
CA GLY A 89 10.42 -1.22 9.76
C GLY A 89 10.83 -0.77 8.38
N TYR A 90 12.10 -1.03 8.01
CA TYR A 90 12.62 -0.85 6.67
C TYR A 90 13.61 -1.95 6.32
N ALA A 91 13.57 -2.43 5.08
CA ALA A 91 14.57 -3.27 4.46
C ALA A 91 14.57 -3.06 2.95
N SER A 92 15.66 -3.43 2.27
CA SER A 92 15.73 -3.41 0.80
C SER A 92 16.21 -4.75 0.24
N SER A 93 15.86 -5.01 -1.01
CA SER A 93 16.23 -6.25 -1.71
C SER A 93 16.54 -5.97 -3.18
N PRO A 94 17.55 -6.61 -3.77
CA PRO A 94 17.77 -6.56 -5.20
C PRO A 94 16.77 -7.42 -6.00
N ASP A 95 16.12 -8.41 -5.37
CA ASP A 95 15.44 -9.50 -6.08
C ASP A 95 14.21 -10.07 -5.32
N LEU A 96 13.77 -9.46 -4.22
CA LEU A 96 12.68 -9.88 -3.33
C LEU A 96 12.97 -11.16 -2.52
N VAL A 97 14.12 -11.79 -2.71
CA VAL A 97 14.57 -13.01 -2.02
C VAL A 97 15.63 -12.67 -0.98
N HIS A 98 16.65 -11.92 -1.39
CA HIS A 98 17.78 -11.54 -0.54
C HIS A 98 17.56 -10.14 0.03
N TRP A 99 17.21 -10.07 1.30
CA TRP A 99 16.90 -8.84 2.00
C TRP A 99 18.11 -8.31 2.79
N SER A 100 18.27 -6.99 2.81
CA SER A 100 19.24 -6.33 3.69
C SER A 100 18.94 -6.59 5.16
N GLU A 101 19.86 -6.23 6.03
CA GLU A 101 19.58 -6.07 7.46
C GLU A 101 18.36 -5.16 7.64
N GLN A 102 17.45 -5.57 8.54
CA GLN A 102 16.25 -4.81 8.87
C GLN A 102 16.61 -3.63 9.78
N GLN A 103 15.97 -2.51 9.55
CA GLN A 103 16.18 -1.29 10.31
C GLN A 103 14.87 -0.85 10.97
N PHE A 104 14.96 -0.41 12.22
CA PHE A 104 13.92 0.36 12.89
C PHE A 104 14.13 1.84 12.54
N VAL A 105 13.14 2.47 11.91
CA VAL A 105 13.19 3.89 11.53
C VAL A 105 12.28 4.67 12.48
N PRO A 106 12.85 5.49 13.40
CA PRO A 106 12.10 6.16 14.47
C PRO A 106 11.41 7.44 13.98
N VAL A 107 10.47 7.31 13.04
CA VAL A 107 9.83 8.43 12.30
C VAL A 107 9.03 9.39 13.18
N MET A 108 8.54 8.95 14.36
CA MET A 108 7.78 9.77 15.32
C MET A 108 8.47 9.91 16.68
N GLN A 109 9.77 9.62 16.77
CA GLN A 109 10.51 9.67 18.04
C GLN A 109 10.53 11.07 18.69
N GLN A 110 10.49 12.11 17.88
CA GLN A 110 10.48 13.50 18.33
C GLN A 110 9.10 13.98 18.84
N GLU A 111 8.06 13.18 18.64
CA GLU A 111 6.70 13.50 19.08
C GLU A 111 6.37 12.66 20.34
N PRO A 112 6.44 13.26 21.55
CA PRO A 112 6.29 12.51 22.79
C PRO A 112 4.89 11.89 22.96
N ASN A 113 3.86 12.51 22.36
CA ASN A 113 2.47 12.08 22.47
C ASN A 113 2.02 11.16 21.32
N ALA A 114 2.90 10.84 20.37
CA ALA A 114 2.59 9.85 19.33
C ALA A 114 2.42 8.46 19.97
N ARG A 115 1.38 7.74 19.53
CA ARG A 115 1.02 6.43 20.08
C ARG A 115 1.47 5.27 19.21
N ASN A 116 1.53 5.46 17.89
CA ASN A 116 1.69 4.38 16.92
C ASN A 116 2.20 4.91 15.58
N CYS A 117 2.69 4.01 14.73
CA CYS A 117 2.98 4.26 13.32
C CYS A 117 2.46 3.04 12.52
N TRP A 118 1.22 3.13 11.99
CA TRP A 118 0.56 2.01 11.34
C TRP A 118 0.48 2.16 9.84
N ALA A 119 0.52 1.03 9.14
CA ALA A 119 0.37 0.91 7.70
C ALA A 119 1.23 1.93 6.92
N PRO A 120 2.56 1.88 7.07
CA PRO A 120 3.43 2.76 6.33
C PRO A 120 3.47 2.38 4.85
N GLU A 121 3.48 3.41 4.00
CA GLU A 121 3.58 3.29 2.55
C GLU A 121 4.76 4.11 2.00
N ILE A 122 5.24 3.76 0.81
CA ILE A 122 6.31 4.49 0.11
C ILE A 122 5.83 4.92 -1.26
N THR A 123 6.13 6.17 -1.65
CA THR A 123 5.96 6.67 -3.02
C THR A 123 7.21 7.44 -3.44
N TYR A 124 7.70 7.19 -4.65
CA TYR A 124 8.86 7.93 -5.18
C TYR A 124 8.43 9.23 -5.88
N ASP A 125 8.99 10.35 -5.44
CA ASP A 125 8.84 11.65 -6.10
C ASP A 125 9.94 11.83 -7.16
N ALA A 126 9.61 11.57 -8.41
CA ALA A 126 10.55 11.70 -9.52
C ALA A 126 11.01 13.15 -9.76
N LYS A 127 10.21 14.16 -9.38
CA LYS A 127 10.56 15.60 -9.54
C LYS A 127 11.62 16.01 -8.51
N ARG A 128 11.46 15.57 -7.25
CA ARG A 128 12.38 15.87 -6.15
C ARG A 128 13.50 14.86 -6.01
N LYS A 129 13.38 13.71 -6.69
CA LYS A 129 14.29 12.56 -6.58
C LYS A 129 14.46 12.10 -5.14
N GLU A 130 13.34 11.95 -4.46
CA GLU A 130 13.26 11.49 -3.07
C GLU A 130 12.06 10.56 -2.87
N TYR A 131 12.09 9.80 -1.80
CA TYR A 131 10.98 8.93 -1.39
C TYR A 131 10.15 9.64 -0.34
N LEU A 132 8.85 9.58 -0.49
CA LEU A 132 7.87 9.92 0.52
C LEU A 132 7.48 8.63 1.25
N ILE A 133 7.69 8.60 2.56
CA ILE A 133 7.18 7.53 3.43
C ILE A 133 6.11 8.14 4.30
N TYR A 134 4.92 7.55 4.33
CA TYR A 134 3.77 8.07 5.07
C TYR A 134 3.02 6.95 5.78
N TRP A 135 2.36 7.27 6.89
CA TRP A 135 1.74 6.30 7.80
C TRP A 135 0.63 6.96 8.62
N ALA A 136 -0.20 6.15 9.29
CA ALA A 136 -1.22 6.61 10.22
C ALA A 136 -0.67 6.70 11.65
N THR A 137 -0.87 7.86 12.29
CA THR A 137 -0.48 8.11 13.69
C THR A 137 -1.59 8.83 14.43
N THR A 138 -1.84 8.41 15.68
CA THR A 138 -2.56 9.18 16.68
C THR A 138 -1.55 9.93 17.55
N ILE A 139 -1.72 11.24 17.68
CA ILE A 139 -1.02 12.06 18.67
C ILE A 139 -2.03 12.42 19.75
N THR A 140 -1.83 11.92 20.96
CA THR A 140 -2.74 12.13 22.09
C THR A 140 -2.99 13.61 22.34
N GLY A 141 -4.25 14.02 22.43
CA GLY A 141 -4.67 15.40 22.66
C GLY A 141 -4.77 16.27 21.39
N GLN A 142 -4.36 15.77 20.22
CA GLN A 142 -4.58 16.47 18.96
C GLN A 142 -5.93 16.10 18.34
N PHE A 143 -6.56 17.06 17.66
CA PHE A 143 -7.82 16.93 16.92
C PHE A 143 -9.00 16.44 17.79
N PRO A 144 -9.24 17.05 18.99
CA PRO A 144 -10.29 16.59 19.91
C PRO A 144 -11.69 16.65 19.30
N GLU A 145 -11.92 17.51 18.30
CA GLU A 145 -13.18 17.67 17.59
C GLU A 145 -13.64 16.41 16.83
N SER A 146 -12.72 15.53 16.48
CA SER A 146 -13.00 14.27 15.78
C SER A 146 -12.75 13.03 16.64
N GLN A 147 -12.39 13.21 17.92
CA GLN A 147 -12.25 12.10 18.86
C GLN A 147 -13.62 11.51 19.19
N GLN A 148 -13.74 10.18 19.11
CA GLN A 148 -15.00 9.49 19.36
C GLN A 148 -14.92 8.56 20.58
N PRO A 149 -16.04 8.36 21.29
CA PRO A 149 -16.15 7.33 22.32
C PRO A 149 -15.90 5.93 21.73
N GLY A 150 -15.21 5.08 22.49
CA GLY A 150 -14.98 3.69 22.08
C GLY A 150 -13.80 3.46 21.12
N ASP A 151 -13.10 4.52 20.68
CA ASP A 151 -11.90 4.42 19.86
C ASP A 151 -10.62 4.10 20.66
N SER A 152 -10.76 3.79 21.95
CA SER A 152 -9.63 3.56 22.87
C SER A 152 -8.58 4.69 22.83
N GLY A 153 -9.04 5.91 22.51
CA GLY A 153 -8.22 7.11 22.36
C GLY A 153 -7.48 7.20 21.02
N TYR A 154 -7.75 6.33 20.05
CA TYR A 154 -7.19 6.45 18.70
C TYR A 154 -7.99 7.45 17.88
N ASN A 155 -7.26 8.35 17.19
CA ASN A 155 -7.80 9.38 16.29
C ASN A 155 -6.71 9.77 15.30
N HIS A 156 -6.50 8.92 14.32
CA HIS A 156 -5.34 8.99 13.43
C HIS A 156 -5.45 10.13 12.40
N ARG A 157 -4.27 10.57 11.97
CA ARG A 157 -4.03 11.35 10.75
C ARG A 157 -2.88 10.73 9.99
N ILE A 158 -2.73 11.08 8.71
CA ILE A 158 -1.60 10.62 7.90
C ILE A 158 -0.45 11.62 8.04
N TYR A 159 0.69 11.12 8.49
CA TYR A 159 1.96 11.84 8.60
C TYR A 159 2.97 11.31 7.60
N TYR A 160 4.03 12.06 7.33
CA TYR A 160 5.08 11.65 6.41
C TYR A 160 6.45 12.15 6.81
N VAL A 161 7.46 11.49 6.26
CA VAL A 161 8.85 11.94 6.15
C VAL A 161 9.30 11.81 4.70
N THR A 162 10.38 12.52 4.32
CA THR A 162 11.07 12.29 3.06
C THR A 162 12.47 11.76 3.28
N THR A 163 12.98 10.98 2.31
CA THR A 163 14.35 10.49 2.31
C THR A 163 14.86 10.30 0.89
N LYS A 164 16.16 10.45 0.69
CA LYS A 164 16.83 10.17 -0.60
C LYS A 164 17.58 8.85 -0.61
N ASP A 165 17.92 8.33 0.56
CA ASP A 165 18.90 7.25 0.73
C ASP A 165 18.51 6.22 1.81
N PHE A 166 17.34 6.37 2.44
CA PHE A 166 16.88 5.56 3.57
C PHE A 166 17.85 5.52 4.76
N LYS A 167 18.70 6.57 4.88
CA LYS A 167 19.63 6.77 6.00
C LYS A 167 19.32 8.05 6.77
N LYS A 168 18.93 9.10 6.03
CA LYS A 168 18.55 10.39 6.59
C LYS A 168 17.10 10.70 6.23
N TYR A 169 16.34 11.10 7.21
CA TYR A 169 14.91 11.38 7.08
C TYR A 169 14.62 12.83 7.47
N SER A 170 13.68 13.46 6.80
CA SER A 170 13.16 14.76 7.22
C SER A 170 12.43 14.62 8.56
N PRO A 171 12.18 15.73 9.29
CA PRO A 171 11.20 15.72 10.37
C PRO A 171 9.83 15.27 9.88
N ALA A 172 9.07 14.57 10.76
CA ALA A 172 7.70 14.18 10.46
C ALA A 172 6.79 15.40 10.28
N LYS A 173 5.90 15.35 9.30
CA LYS A 173 4.91 16.40 9.01
C LYS A 173 3.54 15.77 8.74
N LEU A 174 2.49 16.54 9.01
CA LEU A 174 1.12 16.18 8.67
C LEU A 174 0.93 16.19 7.15
N LEU A 175 0.44 15.08 6.58
CA LEU A 175 0.14 14.95 5.15
C LEU A 175 -1.34 15.14 4.87
N TYR A 176 -2.20 14.51 5.69
CA TYR A 176 -3.64 14.54 5.45
C TYR A 176 -4.43 14.64 6.76
N ASN A 177 -5.29 15.65 6.80
CA ASN A 177 -6.29 15.88 7.84
C ASN A 177 -7.51 16.55 7.22
N GLN A 178 -8.66 15.90 7.27
CA GLN A 178 -9.95 16.44 6.82
C GLN A 178 -11.02 16.34 7.91
N GLY A 179 -10.60 16.33 9.18
CA GLY A 179 -11.48 16.38 10.34
C GLY A 179 -12.13 15.04 10.73
N PHE A 180 -11.56 13.91 10.32
CA PHE A 180 -12.02 12.58 10.70
C PHE A 180 -10.84 11.62 10.95
N ASN A 181 -11.12 10.50 11.62
CA ASN A 181 -10.14 9.45 11.86
C ASN A 181 -9.82 8.70 10.56
N VAL A 182 -8.57 8.77 10.09
CA VAL A 182 -8.13 8.24 8.81
C VAL A 182 -6.89 7.38 8.95
N ILE A 183 -6.92 6.17 8.34
CA ILE A 183 -5.79 5.23 8.29
C ILE A 183 -5.59 4.68 6.87
N ASP A 184 -4.58 3.86 6.68
CA ASP A 184 -4.34 3.02 5.50
C ASP A 184 -4.38 3.82 4.19
N ALA A 185 -3.60 4.90 4.13
CA ALA A 185 -3.50 5.67 2.91
C ALA A 185 -2.50 5.05 1.94
N THR A 186 -2.86 4.94 0.65
CA THR A 186 -1.92 4.66 -0.45
C THR A 186 -2.05 5.70 -1.55
N ILE A 187 -0.93 6.14 -2.13
CA ILE A 187 -0.91 7.22 -3.12
C ILE A 187 -0.39 6.69 -4.46
N GLN A 188 -1.17 6.93 -5.51
CA GLN A 188 -0.81 6.56 -6.88
C GLN A 188 -0.80 7.79 -7.81
N PRO A 189 0.11 7.83 -8.80
CA PRO A 189 0.05 8.85 -9.84
C PRO A 189 -1.14 8.59 -10.78
N ASP A 190 -1.83 9.66 -11.17
CA ASP A 190 -2.94 9.66 -12.14
C ASP A 190 -2.74 10.78 -13.16
N GLY A 191 -1.91 10.51 -14.16
CA GLY A 191 -1.53 11.51 -15.16
C GLY A 191 -0.72 12.66 -14.56
N LYS A 192 -1.33 13.86 -14.49
CA LYS A 192 -0.67 15.05 -13.92
C LYS A 192 -0.94 15.27 -12.43
N ARG A 193 -1.83 14.47 -11.85
CA ARG A 193 -2.24 14.56 -10.43
C ARG A 193 -1.90 13.27 -9.69
N TYR A 194 -2.18 13.28 -8.39
CA TYR A 194 -2.09 12.12 -7.49
C TYR A 194 -3.45 11.79 -6.94
N VAL A 195 -3.73 10.51 -6.78
CA VAL A 195 -4.90 9.98 -6.08
C VAL A 195 -4.43 9.27 -4.81
N MET A 196 -5.01 9.64 -3.68
CA MET A 196 -4.85 8.97 -2.40
C MET A 196 -6.10 8.12 -2.16
N PHE A 197 -5.92 6.81 -2.03
CA PHE A 197 -6.92 5.89 -1.49
C PHE A 197 -6.70 5.82 0.00
N LEU A 198 -7.75 5.85 0.77
CA LEU A 198 -7.67 5.91 2.24
C LEU A 198 -8.89 5.24 2.88
N LYS A 199 -8.72 4.82 4.14
CA LYS A 199 -9.83 4.31 4.95
C LYS A 199 -10.38 5.40 5.86
N ASP A 200 -11.67 5.64 5.78
CA ASP A 200 -12.42 6.37 6.80
C ASP A 200 -12.65 5.45 8.00
N GLU A 201 -11.90 5.69 9.08
CA GLU A 201 -11.92 4.88 10.29
C GLU A 201 -12.97 5.34 11.29
N THR A 202 -13.81 6.33 10.96
CA THR A 202 -14.88 6.84 11.81
C THR A 202 -15.74 5.71 12.38
N ARG A 203 -15.93 5.73 13.71
CA ARG A 203 -16.60 4.66 14.42
C ARG A 203 -18.09 4.91 14.60
N GLU A 204 -18.49 6.15 14.84
CA GLU A 204 -19.89 6.50 15.15
C GLU A 204 -20.34 7.74 14.37
N PRO A 205 -21.29 7.64 13.43
CA PRO A 205 -21.77 6.38 12.85
C PRO A 205 -20.65 5.70 12.07
N ALA A 206 -20.60 4.36 12.11
CA ALA A 206 -19.51 3.59 11.52
C ALA A 206 -19.40 3.85 10.02
N GLN A 207 -18.23 4.30 9.57
CA GLN A 207 -17.90 4.42 8.18
C GLN A 207 -17.14 3.17 7.70
N LYS A 208 -15.94 2.93 8.21
CA LYS A 208 -15.15 1.71 7.93
C LYS A 208 -15.11 1.35 6.44
N ASN A 209 -15.02 2.37 5.58
CA ASN A 209 -15.06 2.26 4.13
C ASN A 209 -13.87 2.95 3.49
N LEU A 210 -13.65 2.68 2.21
CA LEU A 210 -12.57 3.30 1.44
C LEU A 210 -13.11 4.50 0.67
N ARG A 211 -12.23 5.50 0.53
CA ARG A 211 -12.49 6.75 -0.19
C ARG A 211 -11.28 7.16 -1.01
N VAL A 212 -11.45 8.14 -1.89
CA VAL A 212 -10.37 8.75 -2.67
C VAL A 212 -10.29 10.25 -2.41
N ALA A 213 -9.07 10.79 -2.44
CA ALA A 213 -8.78 12.22 -2.42
C ALA A 213 -7.73 12.53 -3.48
N PHE A 214 -7.73 13.75 -4.02
CA PHE A 214 -6.88 14.14 -5.15
C PHE A 214 -6.00 15.32 -4.79
N SER A 215 -4.82 15.40 -5.43
CA SER A 215 -3.92 16.54 -5.36
C SER A 215 -3.10 16.65 -6.64
N ASP A 216 -2.75 17.88 -7.04
CA ASP A 216 -1.80 18.14 -8.13
C ASP A 216 -0.34 17.98 -7.70
N GLN A 217 -0.10 17.79 -6.40
CA GLN A 217 1.23 17.61 -5.82
C GLN A 217 1.25 16.39 -4.89
N LEU A 218 2.34 15.63 -4.92
CA LEU A 218 2.50 14.44 -4.07
C LEU A 218 2.35 14.76 -2.57
N LEU A 219 2.85 15.90 -2.12
CA LEU A 219 2.76 16.35 -0.72
C LEU A 219 1.47 17.12 -0.42
N GLY A 220 0.49 17.13 -1.33
CA GLY A 220 -0.76 17.84 -1.12
C GLY A 220 -0.69 19.34 -1.43
N PRO A 221 -1.73 20.11 -1.03
CA PRO A 221 -2.88 19.64 -0.26
C PRO A 221 -3.78 18.69 -1.04
N TYR A 222 -4.27 17.67 -0.38
CA TYR A 222 -5.28 16.76 -0.94
C TYR A 222 -6.69 17.30 -0.69
N SER A 223 -7.58 17.01 -1.61
CA SER A 223 -9.00 17.37 -1.52
C SER A 223 -9.69 16.73 -0.32
N LYS A 224 -10.92 17.17 -0.03
CA LYS A 224 -11.84 16.39 0.80
C LYS A 224 -12.04 15.00 0.18
N PRO A 225 -12.32 13.97 0.99
CA PRO A 225 -12.53 12.62 0.47
C PRO A 225 -13.82 12.55 -0.35
N SER A 226 -13.85 11.62 -1.30
CA SER A 226 -15.07 11.26 -2.05
C SER A 226 -16.15 10.64 -1.15
N ALA A 227 -17.31 10.37 -1.71
CA ALA A 227 -18.20 9.33 -1.19
C ALA A 227 -17.46 7.98 -1.10
N PRO A 228 -17.96 7.02 -0.29
CA PRO A 228 -17.40 5.67 -0.23
C PRO A 228 -17.29 5.02 -1.61
N ILE A 229 -16.16 4.36 -1.87
CA ILE A 229 -15.92 3.60 -3.11
C ILE A 229 -16.19 2.10 -2.93
N THR A 230 -16.39 1.66 -1.68
CA THR A 230 -16.71 0.27 -1.30
C THR A 230 -18.17 0.13 -0.89
N GLY A 231 -18.66 -1.12 -0.83
CA GLY A 231 -20.02 -1.46 -0.42
C GLY A 231 -20.29 -1.23 1.07
N LYS A 232 -21.40 -1.84 1.57
CA LYS A 232 -21.81 -1.73 2.99
C LYS A 232 -21.07 -2.68 3.93
N TYR A 233 -19.96 -3.23 3.54
CA TYR A 233 -19.07 -4.04 4.35
C TYR A 233 -17.89 -3.19 4.86
N TRP A 234 -17.22 -3.65 5.90
CA TRP A 234 -16.02 -3.00 6.42
C TRP A 234 -14.82 -3.38 5.57
N ALA A 235 -14.07 -2.38 5.15
CA ALA A 235 -12.90 -2.52 4.28
C ALA A 235 -11.72 -1.73 4.83
N GLU A 236 -10.51 -2.27 4.69
CA GLU A 236 -9.25 -1.62 5.08
C GLU A 236 -8.12 -1.97 4.10
N GLY A 237 -6.97 -1.32 4.28
CA GLY A 237 -5.76 -1.66 3.55
C GLY A 237 -5.89 -1.55 2.03
N PRO A 238 -6.33 -0.41 1.46
CA PRO A 238 -6.42 -0.28 0.02
C PRO A 238 -5.04 -0.32 -0.63
N THR A 239 -4.91 -1.11 -1.69
CA THR A 239 -3.78 -1.04 -2.61
C THR A 239 -4.30 -0.98 -4.04
N ALA A 240 -3.73 -0.11 -4.88
CA ALA A 240 -4.29 0.22 -6.17
C ALA A 240 -3.27 0.10 -7.30
N THR A 241 -3.73 -0.37 -8.46
CA THR A 241 -2.94 -0.40 -9.69
C THR A 241 -3.82 -0.21 -10.92
N ARG A 242 -3.20 -0.10 -12.09
CA ARG A 242 -3.91 -0.09 -13.37
C ARG A 242 -3.93 -1.48 -13.99
N LEU A 243 -5.11 -1.93 -14.42
CA LEU A 243 -5.32 -3.08 -15.31
C LEU A 243 -5.86 -2.58 -16.65
N GLY A 244 -4.97 -2.45 -17.64
CA GLY A 244 -5.31 -1.80 -18.90
C GLY A 244 -5.75 -0.35 -18.66
N ASN A 245 -6.99 -0.03 -19.05
CA ASN A 245 -7.55 1.32 -18.92
C ASN A 245 -8.33 1.55 -17.62
N GLN A 246 -8.38 0.56 -16.73
CA GLN A 246 -9.14 0.64 -15.48
C GLN A 246 -8.21 0.69 -14.28
N TRP A 247 -8.65 1.35 -13.23
CA TRP A 247 -8.14 1.17 -11.88
C TRP A 247 -8.73 -0.09 -11.29
N ILE A 248 -7.93 -0.83 -10.52
CA ILE A 248 -8.38 -1.83 -9.59
C ILE A 248 -7.81 -1.48 -8.21
N VAL A 249 -8.66 -1.53 -7.20
CA VAL A 249 -8.30 -1.30 -5.81
C VAL A 249 -8.66 -2.57 -5.05
N TYR A 250 -7.64 -3.23 -4.52
CA TYR A 250 -7.81 -4.39 -3.64
C TYR A 250 -7.84 -3.93 -2.19
N PHE A 251 -8.53 -4.69 -1.34
CA PHE A 251 -8.68 -4.36 0.09
C PHE A 251 -9.07 -5.58 0.93
N ASP A 252 -8.79 -5.50 2.22
CA ASP A 252 -9.16 -6.52 3.20
C ASP A 252 -10.59 -6.25 3.72
N LYS A 253 -11.51 -7.16 3.44
CA LYS A 253 -12.84 -7.22 4.07
C LYS A 253 -12.70 -7.92 5.43
N TYR A 254 -11.99 -7.30 6.35
CA TYR A 254 -11.41 -7.91 7.53
C TYR A 254 -12.42 -8.54 8.51
N THR A 255 -13.68 -8.12 8.49
CA THR A 255 -14.75 -8.74 9.28
C THR A 255 -15.34 -9.99 8.62
N GLU A 256 -15.13 -10.12 7.30
CA GLU A 256 -15.58 -11.27 6.51
C GLU A 256 -14.43 -12.26 6.25
N HIS A 257 -13.20 -11.93 6.67
CA HIS A 257 -11.98 -12.70 6.40
C HIS A 257 -11.78 -13.01 4.91
N HIS A 258 -12.10 -12.04 4.07
CA HIS A 258 -12.08 -12.16 2.64
C HIS A 258 -11.43 -10.93 1.99
N TYR A 259 -10.60 -11.14 0.98
CA TYR A 259 -10.01 -10.05 0.20
C TYR A 259 -10.94 -9.69 -0.95
N GLY A 260 -11.19 -8.40 -1.13
CA GLY A 260 -12.09 -7.90 -2.16
C GLY A 260 -11.41 -6.92 -3.10
N ALA A 261 -12.16 -6.49 -4.13
CA ALA A 261 -11.72 -5.45 -5.04
C ALA A 261 -12.88 -4.64 -5.62
N VAL A 262 -12.59 -3.38 -5.94
CA VAL A 262 -13.45 -2.53 -6.79
C VAL A 262 -12.66 -2.07 -8.00
N THR A 263 -13.35 -1.82 -9.12
CA THR A 263 -12.76 -1.26 -10.34
C THR A 263 -13.40 0.06 -10.72
N SER A 264 -12.63 0.92 -11.40
CA SER A 264 -13.12 2.19 -11.91
C SER A 264 -12.37 2.60 -13.19
N PRO A 265 -13.07 3.07 -14.24
CA PRO A 265 -12.44 3.65 -15.42
C PRO A 265 -11.97 5.09 -15.19
N ASP A 266 -12.56 5.82 -14.23
CA ASP A 266 -12.51 7.28 -14.12
C ASP A 266 -12.27 7.81 -12.70
N LEU A 267 -12.12 6.93 -11.69
CA LEU A 267 -12.01 7.25 -10.25
C LEU A 267 -13.28 7.93 -9.68
N GLN A 268 -14.41 7.83 -10.38
CA GLN A 268 -15.69 8.39 -9.94
C GLN A 268 -16.77 7.29 -9.88
N THR A 269 -16.80 6.44 -10.91
CA THR A 269 -17.73 5.32 -10.99
C THR A 269 -17.05 4.03 -10.56
N TRP A 270 -17.59 3.37 -9.54
CA TRP A 270 -16.98 2.17 -8.95
C TRP A 270 -17.88 0.96 -9.10
N THR A 271 -17.26 -0.16 -9.46
CA THR A 271 -17.91 -1.46 -9.57
C THR A 271 -17.22 -2.45 -8.63
N ASP A 272 -18.00 -3.07 -7.75
CA ASP A 272 -17.51 -4.16 -6.90
C ASP A 272 -17.27 -5.41 -7.77
N VAL A 273 -16.06 -5.96 -7.66
CA VAL A 273 -15.62 -7.17 -8.34
C VAL A 273 -15.01 -8.18 -7.36
N SER A 274 -15.39 -8.08 -6.10
CA SER A 274 -14.88 -8.94 -5.03
C SER A 274 -15.13 -10.42 -5.28
N ASP A 275 -16.21 -10.76 -5.97
CA ASP A 275 -16.56 -12.14 -6.40
C ASP A 275 -15.68 -12.69 -7.54
N LYS A 276 -14.88 -11.83 -8.17
CA LYS A 276 -14.00 -12.17 -9.31
C LYS A 276 -12.54 -12.28 -8.94
N VAL A 277 -12.15 -11.81 -7.76
CA VAL A 277 -10.76 -11.87 -7.31
C VAL A 277 -10.56 -13.09 -6.41
N HIS A 278 -9.50 -13.83 -6.68
CA HIS A 278 -9.16 -15.05 -5.94
C HIS A 278 -7.77 -14.92 -5.36
N PHE A 279 -7.70 -14.80 -4.05
CA PHE A 279 -6.46 -14.65 -3.30
C PHE A 279 -6.13 -15.92 -2.50
N PRO A 280 -4.86 -16.15 -2.12
CA PRO A 280 -4.50 -17.15 -1.13
C PRO A 280 -5.23 -16.94 0.19
N ASP A 281 -5.49 -18.03 0.92
CA ASP A 281 -6.18 -17.97 2.21
C ASP A 281 -5.38 -17.21 3.27
N GLY A 282 -6.10 -16.44 4.10
CA GLY A 282 -5.54 -15.72 5.23
C GLY A 282 -4.70 -14.50 4.88
N ILE A 283 -4.73 -14.05 3.62
CA ILE A 283 -4.05 -12.82 3.19
C ILE A 283 -4.62 -11.61 3.94
N ARG A 284 -3.75 -10.71 4.35
CA ARG A 284 -4.09 -9.44 5.01
C ARG A 284 -3.44 -8.28 4.27
N HIS A 285 -3.80 -7.07 4.68
CA HIS A 285 -3.34 -5.79 4.13
C HIS A 285 -1.89 -5.84 3.61
N GLY A 286 -1.68 -5.40 2.38
CA GLY A 286 -0.38 -5.35 1.71
C GLY A 286 -0.42 -4.51 0.45
N THR A 287 0.58 -4.65 -0.40
CA THR A 287 0.76 -3.75 -1.56
C THR A 287 0.96 -4.52 -2.85
N VAL A 288 0.22 -4.11 -3.90
CA VAL A 288 0.41 -4.59 -5.26
C VAL A 288 1.48 -3.76 -5.99
N PHE A 289 2.41 -4.44 -6.67
CA PHE A 289 3.44 -3.77 -7.47
C PHE A 289 3.84 -4.62 -8.69
N PRO A 290 4.30 -3.99 -9.79
CA PRO A 290 4.70 -4.72 -10.98
C PRO A 290 6.12 -5.31 -10.85
N VAL A 291 6.30 -6.48 -11.45
CA VAL A 291 7.61 -7.10 -11.68
C VAL A 291 7.75 -7.52 -13.13
N THR A 292 8.99 -7.73 -13.58
CA THR A 292 9.28 -8.32 -14.88
C THR A 292 9.09 -9.84 -14.85
N GLU A 293 8.88 -10.45 -16.01
CA GLU A 293 8.84 -11.91 -16.11
C GLU A 293 10.13 -12.56 -15.61
N LYS A 294 11.28 -11.93 -15.85
CA LYS A 294 12.58 -12.42 -15.37
C LYS A 294 12.64 -12.48 -13.83
N GLU A 295 12.08 -11.48 -13.15
CA GLU A 295 12.03 -11.43 -11.69
C GLU A 295 11.04 -12.46 -11.14
N LEU A 296 9.89 -12.63 -11.79
CA LEU A 296 8.97 -13.70 -11.41
C LEU A 296 9.66 -15.07 -11.52
N GLN A 297 10.46 -15.31 -12.58
CA GLN A 297 11.17 -16.58 -12.73
C GLN A 297 12.23 -16.82 -11.63
N VAL A 298 12.79 -15.77 -11.04
CA VAL A 298 13.66 -15.90 -9.85
C VAL A 298 12.81 -16.34 -8.65
N LEU A 299 11.67 -15.71 -8.40
CA LEU A 299 10.78 -16.04 -7.29
C LEU A 299 10.23 -17.48 -7.39
N LEU A 300 9.88 -17.95 -8.60
CA LEU A 300 9.40 -19.31 -8.85
C LEU A 300 10.48 -20.40 -8.69
N LYS A 301 11.77 -20.04 -8.84
CA LYS A 301 12.86 -21.02 -8.60
C LYS A 301 13.05 -21.36 -7.14
N GLU A 302 12.66 -20.47 -6.24
CA GLU A 302 12.68 -20.70 -4.79
C GLU A 302 11.60 -21.69 -4.33
N GLU A 303 10.74 -22.17 -5.23
CA GLU A 303 9.72 -23.21 -4.96
C GLU A 303 10.28 -24.65 -5.05
N LYS A 304 11.52 -24.82 -5.52
CA LYS A 304 12.17 -26.11 -5.67
C LYS A 304 13.11 -26.40 -4.50
#